data_c58cb72913b7fd6dda9e720eee14fdfd
#
_entry.id   c58cb72913b7fd6dda9e720eee14fdfd
#
_cell.length_a   1.000
_cell.length_b   1.000
_cell.length_c   1.000
_cell.angle_alpha   90.00
_cell.angle_beta   90.00
_cell.angle_gamma   90.00
#
_symmetry.space_group_name_H-M   'P 1'
#
loop_
_entity.id
_entity.type
_entity.pdbx_description
1 polymer ?
#
loop_
_entity_poly.entity_id
_entity_poly.type
_entity_poly.pdbx_seq_one_letter_code
_entity_poly.pdbx_strand_id
1 'polypeptide(L)'
;ATQTFEKLINQFPQSSLARKAGIQLGLLYYNDNQPEKALAAYKQVISNYPGSEEAKVALQDLKSVYIDLNDITAYANYVNSIGGNIRLEVSEQDSLTYIAAEKLFMRGDNDGARRSLTSYLQTFPEGAFSSNANFYLGSIAFAKKEFDEAIQRFRSVIASGDTKFLEESVARTAEIEYLGKDYPAALESFKRLQIVAENQENKQAARLGIMRCALQTGQQKDALLAANELLKDPKLSPELEAEARYVRAKAYIDQKQANKAVADLKELSKDT
;
A
#
# COMPACT_ATOMS: atom_id res chain seq x y z
N ALA A 1 31.43 -22.56 13.83
CA ALA A 1 30.08 -23.02 14.18
C ALA A 1 29.54 -24.00 13.14
N THR A 2 29.53 -23.68 11.85
CA THR A 2 28.98 -24.51 10.76
C THR A 2 29.59 -25.90 10.74
N GLN A 3 30.93 -26.03 10.68
CA GLN A 3 31.63 -27.32 10.68
C GLN A 3 31.34 -28.19 11.91
N THR A 4 31.12 -27.57 13.06
CA THR A 4 30.80 -28.29 14.30
C THR A 4 29.40 -28.92 14.22
N PHE A 5 28.43 -28.18 13.71
CA PHE A 5 27.07 -28.68 13.51
C PHE A 5 27.02 -29.78 12.44
N GLU A 6 27.75 -29.63 11.33
CA GLU A 6 27.87 -30.66 10.29
C GLU A 6 28.47 -31.97 10.84
N LYS A 7 29.56 -31.88 11.64
CA LYS A 7 30.15 -33.05 12.32
C LYS A 7 29.15 -33.72 13.24
N LEU A 8 28.41 -32.95 14.05
CA LEU A 8 27.43 -33.52 14.98
C LEU A 8 26.31 -34.24 14.23
N ILE A 9 25.78 -33.67 13.17
CA ILE A 9 24.72 -34.27 12.35
C ILE A 9 25.23 -35.58 11.71
N ASN A 10 26.45 -35.57 11.18
CA ASN A 10 27.00 -36.72 10.48
C ASN A 10 27.40 -37.86 11.43
N GLN A 11 27.96 -37.55 12.61
CA GLN A 11 28.43 -38.54 13.55
C GLN A 11 27.33 -39.11 14.46
N PHE A 12 26.33 -38.32 14.78
CA PHE A 12 25.26 -38.70 15.71
C PHE A 12 23.85 -38.38 15.15
N PRO A 13 23.50 -38.89 13.95
CA PRO A 13 22.28 -38.47 13.25
C PRO A 13 21.00 -38.75 14.02
N GLN A 14 20.99 -39.74 14.93
CA GLN A 14 19.79 -40.08 15.71
C GLN A 14 19.65 -39.28 17.01
N SER A 15 20.62 -38.46 17.36
CA SER A 15 20.55 -37.66 18.59
C SER A 15 19.58 -36.47 18.47
N SER A 16 18.95 -36.12 19.60
CA SER A 16 18.14 -34.90 19.67
C SER A 16 18.98 -33.64 19.41
N LEU A 17 20.26 -33.69 19.70
CA LEU A 17 21.19 -32.58 19.43
C LEU A 17 21.45 -32.42 17.93
N ALA A 18 21.51 -33.52 17.16
CA ALA A 18 21.64 -33.43 15.69
C ALA A 18 20.44 -32.76 15.03
N ARG A 19 19.20 -33.03 15.51
CA ARG A 19 17.98 -32.35 15.02
C ARG A 19 18.07 -30.86 15.25
N LYS A 20 18.41 -30.45 16.47
CA LYS A 20 18.57 -29.00 16.81
C LYS A 20 19.71 -28.35 16.01
N ALA A 21 20.84 -29.11 15.86
CA ALA A 21 21.98 -28.64 15.07
C ALA A 21 21.59 -28.37 13.60
N GLY A 22 20.72 -29.20 13.02
CA GLY A 22 20.20 -28.99 11.65
C GLY A 22 19.42 -27.67 11.48
N ILE A 23 18.56 -27.33 12.46
CA ILE A 23 17.85 -26.04 12.48
C ILE A 23 18.87 -24.90 12.61
N GLN A 24 19.82 -24.99 13.55
CA GLN A 24 20.83 -23.94 13.75
C GLN A 24 21.72 -23.75 12.51
N LEU A 25 22.03 -24.84 11.82
CA LEU A 25 22.78 -24.78 10.56
C LEU A 25 22.00 -24.03 9.47
N GLY A 26 20.71 -24.30 9.33
CA GLY A 26 19.83 -23.58 8.43
C GLY A 26 19.80 -22.10 8.74
N LEU A 27 19.64 -21.73 10.01
CA LEU A 27 19.63 -20.34 10.47
C LEU A 27 20.97 -19.63 10.20
N LEU A 28 22.10 -20.31 10.43
CA LEU A 28 23.43 -19.76 10.12
C LEU A 28 23.58 -19.47 8.62
N TYR A 29 23.21 -20.41 7.77
CA TYR A 29 23.26 -20.19 6.32
C TYR A 29 22.35 -19.05 5.88
N TYR A 30 21.16 -18.94 6.47
CA TYR A 30 20.25 -17.85 6.16
C TYR A 30 20.84 -16.48 6.55
N ASN A 31 21.42 -16.38 7.77
CA ASN A 31 22.06 -15.15 8.25
C ASN A 31 23.31 -14.79 7.45
N ASP A 32 24.01 -15.77 6.89
CA ASP A 32 25.16 -15.60 6.01
C ASP A 32 24.76 -15.30 4.54
N ASN A 33 23.47 -15.00 4.30
CA ASN A 33 22.93 -14.74 2.96
C ASN A 33 23.16 -15.88 1.96
N GLN A 34 23.03 -17.13 2.45
CA GLN A 34 23.13 -18.37 1.66
C GLN A 34 21.79 -19.13 1.70
N PRO A 35 20.71 -18.57 1.10
CA PRO A 35 19.37 -19.10 1.26
C PRO A 35 19.21 -20.53 0.70
N GLU A 36 19.90 -20.91 -0.38
CA GLU A 36 19.84 -22.25 -0.96
C GLU A 36 20.37 -23.30 0.02
N LYS A 37 21.44 -22.98 0.75
CA LYS A 37 21.99 -23.87 1.78
C LYS A 37 21.08 -23.92 3.00
N ALA A 38 20.47 -22.80 3.37
CA ALA A 38 19.47 -22.76 4.43
C ALA A 38 18.29 -23.69 4.11
N LEU A 39 17.73 -23.55 2.90
CA LEU A 39 16.65 -24.41 2.42
C LEU A 39 17.05 -25.89 2.43
N ALA A 40 18.26 -26.23 1.99
CA ALA A 40 18.77 -27.60 1.99
C ALA A 40 18.87 -28.18 3.42
N ALA A 41 19.38 -27.38 4.36
CA ALA A 41 19.51 -27.78 5.76
C ALA A 41 18.14 -28.04 6.42
N TYR A 42 17.17 -27.11 6.21
CA TYR A 42 15.82 -27.30 6.74
C TYR A 42 15.11 -28.51 6.11
N LYS A 43 15.19 -28.69 4.77
CA LYS A 43 14.65 -29.88 4.09
C LYS A 43 15.21 -31.15 4.62
N GLN A 44 16.52 -31.21 4.95
CA GLN A 44 17.16 -32.35 5.55
C GLN A 44 16.58 -32.68 6.92
N VAL A 45 16.35 -31.69 7.79
CA VAL A 45 15.70 -31.91 9.09
C VAL A 45 14.28 -32.47 8.90
N ILE A 46 13.50 -31.91 7.99
CA ILE A 46 12.12 -32.33 7.74
C ILE A 46 12.10 -33.81 7.24
N SER A 47 12.98 -34.15 6.30
CA SER A 47 13.00 -35.48 5.72
C SER A 47 13.58 -36.56 6.66
N ASN A 48 14.58 -36.21 7.45
CA ASN A 48 15.25 -37.18 8.35
C ASN A 48 14.45 -37.40 9.64
N TYR A 49 13.63 -36.44 10.07
CA TYR A 49 12.93 -36.50 11.35
C TYR A 49 11.43 -36.17 11.21
N PRO A 50 10.70 -36.87 10.34
CA PRO A 50 9.31 -36.52 10.03
C PRO A 50 8.45 -36.60 11.31
N GLY A 51 7.57 -35.60 11.48
CA GLY A 51 6.64 -35.51 12.61
C GLY A 51 7.26 -35.01 13.93
N SER A 52 8.59 -34.79 14.00
CA SER A 52 9.23 -34.19 15.17
C SER A 52 8.91 -32.70 15.32
N GLU A 53 9.05 -32.16 16.53
CA GLU A 53 8.91 -30.71 16.76
C GLU A 53 9.98 -29.94 15.99
N GLU A 54 11.18 -30.49 15.86
CA GLU A 54 12.25 -29.88 15.06
C GLU A 54 11.88 -29.81 13.56
N ALA A 55 11.21 -30.83 13.03
CA ALA A 55 10.73 -30.80 11.65
C ALA A 55 9.63 -29.70 11.43
N LYS A 56 8.76 -29.48 12.42
CA LYS A 56 7.76 -28.41 12.36
C LYS A 56 8.43 -27.03 12.37
N VAL A 57 9.41 -26.82 13.25
CA VAL A 57 10.20 -25.59 13.30
C VAL A 57 10.94 -25.37 11.97
N ALA A 58 11.61 -26.41 11.46
CA ALA A 58 12.32 -26.34 10.18
C ALA A 58 11.38 -25.99 9.01
N LEU A 59 10.14 -26.48 9.01
CA LEU A 59 9.14 -26.15 7.98
C LEU A 59 8.71 -24.68 8.07
N GLN A 60 8.56 -24.14 9.29
CA GLN A 60 8.23 -22.73 9.49
C GLN A 60 9.38 -21.82 9.06
N ASP A 61 10.63 -22.16 9.40
CA ASP A 61 11.79 -21.39 8.99
C ASP A 61 11.99 -21.46 7.47
N LEU A 62 11.81 -22.62 6.87
CA LEU A 62 11.83 -22.83 5.42
C LEU A 62 10.78 -21.97 4.72
N LYS A 63 9.56 -21.88 5.26
CA LYS A 63 8.51 -20.96 4.76
C LYS A 63 9.01 -19.52 4.75
N SER A 64 9.65 -19.07 5.83
CA SER A 64 10.19 -17.71 5.94
C SER A 64 11.25 -17.42 4.88
N VAL A 65 12.14 -18.38 4.60
CA VAL A 65 13.15 -18.23 3.53
C VAL A 65 12.49 -18.10 2.16
N TYR A 66 11.47 -18.91 1.86
CA TYR A 66 10.76 -18.82 0.59
C TYR A 66 9.97 -17.51 0.42
N ILE A 67 9.41 -16.97 1.50
CA ILE A 67 8.80 -15.63 1.49
C ILE A 67 9.86 -14.59 1.13
N ASP A 68 11.05 -14.64 1.71
CA ASP A 68 12.13 -13.70 1.45
C ASP A 68 12.69 -13.80 0.03
N LEU A 69 12.69 -15.00 -0.53
CA LEU A 69 13.03 -15.25 -1.93
C LEU A 69 11.89 -14.88 -2.92
N ASN A 70 10.70 -14.58 -2.40
CA ASN A 70 9.49 -14.37 -3.18
C ASN A 70 9.17 -15.56 -4.12
N ASP A 71 9.39 -16.80 -3.63
CA ASP A 71 9.14 -18.04 -4.37
C ASP A 71 8.15 -18.95 -3.64
N ILE A 72 6.92 -18.48 -3.51
CA ILE A 72 5.84 -19.22 -2.84
C ILE A 72 5.42 -20.46 -3.65
N THR A 73 5.61 -20.42 -4.97
CA THR A 73 5.33 -21.58 -5.83
C THR A 73 6.24 -22.76 -5.48
N ALA A 74 7.55 -22.52 -5.30
CA ALA A 74 8.45 -23.58 -4.88
C ALA A 74 8.14 -24.07 -3.46
N TYR A 75 7.72 -23.19 -2.54
CA TYR A 75 7.25 -23.58 -1.22
C TYR A 75 6.03 -24.50 -1.30
N ALA A 76 5.01 -24.10 -2.07
CA ALA A 76 3.80 -24.90 -2.26
C ALA A 76 4.10 -26.29 -2.85
N ASN A 77 4.95 -26.34 -3.88
CA ASN A 77 5.39 -27.60 -4.48
C ASN A 77 6.12 -28.50 -3.47
N TYR A 78 6.99 -27.91 -2.66
CA TYR A 78 7.70 -28.67 -1.62
C TYR A 78 6.74 -29.22 -0.56
N VAL A 79 5.85 -28.39 -0.01
CA VAL A 79 4.85 -28.81 0.99
C VAL A 79 3.98 -29.94 0.46
N ASN A 80 3.50 -29.84 -0.77
CA ASN A 80 2.70 -30.87 -1.41
C ASN A 80 3.50 -32.16 -1.69
N SER A 81 4.83 -32.08 -1.81
CA SER A 81 5.71 -33.24 -2.03
C SER A 81 6.05 -34.02 -0.76
N ILE A 82 5.96 -33.41 0.42
CA ILE A 82 6.29 -34.06 1.71
C ILE A 82 5.33 -35.23 1.99
N GLY A 83 4.08 -35.14 1.48
CA GLY A 83 3.05 -36.18 1.71
C GLY A 83 2.38 -36.06 3.09
N GLY A 84 1.51 -37.00 3.40
CA GLY A 84 0.71 -36.99 4.61
C GLY A 84 -0.47 -36.00 4.52
N ASN A 85 -0.86 -35.43 5.67
CA ASN A 85 -1.97 -34.46 5.75
C ASN A 85 -1.50 -33.00 5.61
N ILE A 86 -0.25 -32.76 5.22
CA ILE A 86 0.31 -31.42 5.06
C ILE A 86 0.05 -30.98 3.62
N ARG A 87 -0.84 -30.04 3.45
CA ARG A 87 -1.12 -29.38 2.16
C ARG A 87 -1.21 -27.90 2.37
N LEU A 88 -0.75 -27.12 1.41
CA LEU A 88 -0.92 -25.68 1.41
C LEU A 88 -2.33 -25.36 0.88
N GLU A 89 -3.18 -24.83 1.75
CA GLU A 89 -4.51 -24.37 1.35
C GLU A 89 -4.40 -23.17 0.43
N VAL A 90 -5.39 -23.01 -0.46
CA VAL A 90 -5.44 -21.88 -1.43
C VAL A 90 -5.42 -20.53 -0.71
N SER A 91 -6.13 -20.41 0.41
CA SER A 91 -6.15 -19.19 1.23
C SER A 91 -4.81 -18.89 1.88
N GLU A 92 -4.05 -19.91 2.26
CA GLU A 92 -2.68 -19.72 2.78
C GLU A 92 -1.74 -19.33 1.65
N GLN A 93 -1.88 -19.93 0.46
CA GLN A 93 -1.07 -19.56 -0.70
C GLN A 93 -1.35 -18.13 -1.15
N ASP A 94 -2.62 -17.70 -1.19
CA ASP A 94 -3.04 -16.30 -1.42
C ASP A 94 -2.28 -15.37 -0.47
N SER A 95 -2.40 -15.61 0.84
CA SER A 95 -1.77 -14.77 1.86
C SER A 95 -0.25 -14.72 1.73
N LEU A 96 0.40 -15.86 1.54
CA LEU A 96 1.86 -15.93 1.44
C LEU A 96 2.39 -15.24 0.18
N THR A 97 1.68 -15.40 -0.95
CA THR A 97 2.07 -14.75 -2.22
C THR A 97 1.99 -13.24 -2.09
N TYR A 98 0.93 -12.73 -1.46
CA TYR A 98 0.80 -11.31 -1.19
C TYR A 98 1.89 -10.80 -0.23
N ILE A 99 2.11 -11.49 0.91
CA ILE A 99 3.11 -11.09 1.91
C ILE A 99 4.51 -11.01 1.29
N ALA A 100 4.88 -11.98 0.45
CA ALA A 100 6.17 -11.97 -0.24
C ALA A 100 6.32 -10.75 -1.16
N ALA A 101 5.27 -10.41 -1.90
CA ALA A 101 5.25 -9.23 -2.78
C ALA A 101 5.26 -7.91 -1.99
N GLU A 102 4.47 -7.81 -0.91
CA GLU A 102 4.45 -6.64 -0.02
C GLU A 102 5.81 -6.39 0.62
N LYS A 103 6.52 -7.45 1.00
CA LYS A 103 7.86 -7.36 1.59
C LYS A 103 8.89 -6.72 0.64
N LEU A 104 8.78 -6.96 -0.67
CA LEU A 104 9.58 -6.26 -1.68
C LEU A 104 9.29 -4.76 -1.69
N PHE A 105 8.01 -4.38 -1.64
CA PHE A 105 7.61 -2.98 -1.56
C PHE A 105 8.17 -2.30 -0.30
N MET A 106 8.03 -2.94 0.86
CA MET A 106 8.51 -2.40 2.14
C MET A 106 10.05 -2.26 2.20
N ARG A 107 10.78 -3.04 1.41
CA ARG A 107 12.25 -2.91 1.25
C ARG A 107 12.66 -1.85 0.23
N GLY A 108 11.70 -1.24 -0.48
CA GLY A 108 11.95 -0.26 -1.54
C GLY A 108 12.27 -0.86 -2.90
N ASP A 109 12.19 -2.19 -3.07
CA ASP A 109 12.29 -2.83 -4.38
C ASP A 109 10.97 -2.69 -5.15
N ASN A 110 10.72 -1.47 -5.64
CA ASN A 110 9.48 -1.15 -6.33
C ASN A 110 9.30 -1.91 -7.64
N ASP A 111 10.37 -2.25 -8.34
CA ASP A 111 10.28 -3.00 -9.59
C ASP A 111 9.99 -4.48 -9.33
N GLY A 112 10.63 -5.07 -8.32
CA GLY A 112 10.31 -6.42 -7.83
C GLY A 112 8.87 -6.51 -7.31
N ALA A 113 8.47 -5.55 -6.48
CA ALA A 113 7.12 -5.46 -5.93
C ALA A 113 6.07 -5.35 -7.04
N ARG A 114 6.30 -4.48 -8.05
CA ARG A 114 5.39 -4.33 -9.19
C ARG A 114 5.17 -5.65 -9.93
N ARG A 115 6.25 -6.38 -10.25
CA ARG A 115 6.14 -7.69 -10.91
C ARG A 115 5.36 -8.68 -10.06
N SER A 116 5.69 -8.78 -8.77
CA SER A 116 5.10 -9.75 -7.86
C SER A 116 3.64 -9.46 -7.53
N LEU A 117 3.28 -8.19 -7.29
CA LEU A 117 1.90 -7.78 -7.05
C LEU A 117 1.02 -7.96 -8.30
N THR A 118 1.59 -7.72 -9.49
CA THR A 118 0.88 -7.98 -10.75
C THR A 118 0.63 -9.47 -10.93
N SER A 119 1.63 -10.31 -10.68
CA SER A 119 1.48 -11.78 -10.72
C SER A 119 0.48 -12.28 -9.67
N TYR A 120 0.50 -11.68 -8.47
CA TYR A 120 -0.49 -11.96 -7.43
C TYR A 120 -1.92 -11.74 -7.93
N LEU A 121 -2.21 -10.56 -8.50
CA LEU A 121 -3.54 -10.25 -9.03
C LEU A 121 -3.97 -11.12 -10.22
N GLN A 122 -3.02 -11.65 -11.00
CA GLN A 122 -3.31 -12.61 -12.06
C GLN A 122 -3.69 -13.98 -11.49
N THR A 123 -3.05 -14.39 -10.40
CA THR A 123 -3.29 -15.70 -9.76
C THR A 123 -4.52 -15.66 -8.85
N PHE A 124 -4.71 -14.57 -8.12
CA PHE A 124 -5.77 -14.37 -7.14
C PHE A 124 -6.53 -13.05 -7.42
N PRO A 125 -7.29 -12.95 -8.51
CA PRO A 125 -7.99 -11.70 -8.86
C PRO A 125 -9.00 -11.26 -7.81
N GLU A 126 -9.63 -12.21 -7.13
CA GLU A 126 -10.57 -12.02 -6.01
C GLU A 126 -9.94 -12.41 -4.66
N GLY A 127 -8.61 -12.42 -4.59
CA GLY A 127 -7.86 -12.77 -3.38
C GLY A 127 -8.10 -11.79 -2.24
N ALA A 128 -7.88 -12.26 -1.02
CA ALA A 128 -8.12 -11.47 0.19
C ALA A 128 -7.33 -10.15 0.24
N PHE A 129 -6.25 -10.05 -0.54
CA PHE A 129 -5.36 -8.89 -0.58
C PHE A 129 -5.36 -8.17 -1.94
N SER A 130 -6.37 -8.42 -2.79
CA SER A 130 -6.45 -7.78 -4.11
C SER A 130 -6.56 -6.25 -4.02
N SER A 131 -7.28 -5.72 -3.03
CA SER A 131 -7.34 -4.29 -2.74
C SER A 131 -5.97 -3.72 -2.33
N ASN A 132 -5.27 -4.40 -1.43
CA ASN A 132 -3.92 -4.02 -1.00
C ASN A 132 -2.94 -4.00 -2.17
N ALA A 133 -2.97 -5.04 -3.01
CA ALA A 133 -2.09 -5.15 -4.18
C ALA A 133 -2.33 -4.01 -5.17
N ASN A 134 -3.59 -3.67 -5.45
CA ASN A 134 -3.94 -2.54 -6.29
C ASN A 134 -3.49 -1.20 -5.67
N PHE A 135 -3.62 -1.03 -4.35
CA PHE A 135 -3.14 0.18 -3.69
C PHE A 135 -1.62 0.37 -3.85
N TYR A 136 -0.83 -0.68 -3.60
CA TYR A 136 0.62 -0.58 -3.75
C TYR A 136 1.06 -0.42 -5.21
N LEU A 137 0.40 -1.09 -6.17
CA LEU A 137 0.64 -0.87 -7.59
C LEU A 137 0.32 0.56 -8.01
N GLY A 138 -0.81 1.11 -7.52
CA GLY A 138 -1.18 2.50 -7.73
C GLY A 138 -0.15 3.47 -7.16
N SER A 139 0.36 3.19 -5.95
CA SER A 139 1.39 4.00 -5.30
C SER A 139 2.72 3.97 -6.06
N ILE A 140 3.14 2.81 -6.58
CA ILE A 140 4.34 2.67 -7.42
C ILE A 140 4.17 3.47 -8.72
N ALA A 141 3.04 3.31 -9.40
CA ALA A 141 2.74 4.02 -10.64
C ALA A 141 2.68 5.55 -10.41
N PHE A 142 2.05 5.99 -9.32
CA PHE A 142 1.99 7.40 -8.94
C PHE A 142 3.39 8.00 -8.73
N ALA A 143 4.25 7.31 -7.99
CA ALA A 143 5.64 7.75 -7.76
C ALA A 143 6.44 7.87 -9.07
N LYS A 144 6.14 7.03 -10.05
CA LYS A 144 6.73 7.07 -11.39
C LYS A 144 6.03 8.04 -12.36
N LYS A 145 4.99 8.75 -11.89
CA LYS A 145 4.14 9.63 -12.71
C LYS A 145 3.42 8.92 -13.86
N GLU A 146 3.18 7.63 -13.73
CA GLU A 146 2.38 6.80 -14.65
C GLU A 146 0.91 6.94 -14.25
N PHE A 147 0.35 8.15 -14.44
CA PHE A 147 -0.92 8.55 -13.85
C PHE A 147 -2.12 7.75 -14.36
N ASP A 148 -2.12 7.31 -15.62
CA ASP A 148 -3.21 6.48 -16.17
C ASP A 148 -3.30 5.12 -15.45
N GLU A 149 -2.16 4.47 -15.19
CA GLU A 149 -2.14 3.23 -14.42
C GLU A 149 -2.50 3.49 -12.95
N ALA A 150 -1.92 4.52 -12.35
CA ALA A 150 -2.17 4.86 -10.96
C ALA A 150 -3.68 5.07 -10.70
N ILE A 151 -4.35 5.83 -11.55
CA ILE A 151 -5.78 6.11 -11.39
C ILE A 151 -6.64 4.84 -11.56
N GLN A 152 -6.28 3.94 -12.48
CA GLN A 152 -6.98 2.66 -12.64
C GLN A 152 -6.86 1.81 -11.38
N ARG A 153 -5.66 1.72 -10.80
CA ARG A 153 -5.39 0.96 -9.58
C ARG A 153 -6.13 1.53 -8.37
N PHE A 154 -6.06 2.83 -8.15
CA PHE A 154 -6.77 3.47 -7.06
C PHE A 154 -8.31 3.37 -7.21
N ARG A 155 -8.83 3.49 -8.43
CA ARG A 155 -10.26 3.26 -8.69
C ARG A 155 -10.70 1.82 -8.37
N SER A 156 -9.83 0.82 -8.60
CA SER A 156 -10.11 -0.57 -8.19
C SER A 156 -10.22 -0.69 -6.66
N VAL A 157 -9.33 -0.03 -5.91
CA VAL A 157 -9.43 0.04 -4.44
C VAL A 157 -10.72 0.73 -3.99
N ILE A 158 -11.06 1.86 -4.62
CA ILE A 158 -12.27 2.62 -4.31
C ILE A 158 -13.55 1.80 -4.58
N ALA A 159 -13.53 0.99 -5.64
CA ALA A 159 -14.67 0.14 -6.03
C ALA A 159 -14.83 -1.10 -5.13
N SER A 160 -13.75 -1.62 -4.55
CA SER A 160 -13.80 -2.78 -3.65
C SER A 160 -14.52 -2.49 -2.33
N GLY A 161 -14.65 -1.22 -1.95
CA GLY A 161 -15.22 -0.80 -0.66
C GLY A 161 -14.32 -1.07 0.54
N ASP A 162 -13.06 -1.46 0.31
CA ASP A 162 -12.06 -1.62 1.38
C ASP A 162 -11.78 -0.26 2.03
N THR A 163 -12.03 -0.16 3.32
CA THR A 163 -11.90 1.08 4.08
C THR A 163 -10.45 1.44 4.39
N LYS A 164 -9.54 0.45 4.44
CA LYS A 164 -8.15 0.65 4.86
C LYS A 164 -7.40 1.66 3.98
N PHE A 165 -7.61 1.59 2.67
CA PHE A 165 -6.90 2.44 1.70
C PHE A 165 -7.83 3.41 0.96
N LEU A 166 -9.10 3.49 1.36
CA LEU A 166 -10.10 4.28 0.66
C LEU A 166 -9.73 5.77 0.62
N GLU A 167 -9.44 6.34 1.79
CA GLU A 167 -9.12 7.77 1.91
C GLU A 167 -7.94 8.16 1.03
N GLU A 168 -6.83 7.44 1.14
CA GLU A 168 -5.63 7.74 0.34
C GLU A 168 -5.86 7.51 -1.15
N SER A 169 -6.58 6.46 -1.54
CA SER A 169 -6.89 6.19 -2.95
C SER A 169 -7.77 7.28 -3.55
N VAL A 170 -8.75 7.79 -2.81
CA VAL A 170 -9.59 8.91 -3.25
C VAL A 170 -8.76 10.20 -3.34
N ALA A 171 -7.89 10.47 -2.37
CA ALA A 171 -7.01 11.64 -2.38
C ALA A 171 -6.08 11.63 -3.60
N ARG A 172 -5.43 10.50 -3.89
CA ARG A 172 -4.53 10.36 -5.05
C ARG A 172 -5.28 10.44 -6.38
N THR A 173 -6.48 9.87 -6.45
CA THR A 173 -7.32 10.00 -7.64
C THR A 173 -7.66 11.48 -7.91
N ALA A 174 -8.12 12.21 -6.90
CA ALA A 174 -8.44 13.62 -7.01
C ALA A 174 -7.21 14.47 -7.42
N GLU A 175 -6.05 14.18 -6.85
CA GLU A 175 -4.78 14.84 -7.18
C GLU A 175 -4.40 14.63 -8.65
N ILE A 176 -4.45 13.38 -9.14
CA ILE A 176 -4.11 13.05 -10.53
C ILE A 176 -5.07 13.77 -11.50
N GLU A 177 -6.37 13.71 -11.24
CA GLU A 177 -7.39 14.36 -12.07
C GLU A 177 -7.19 15.89 -12.10
N TYR A 178 -6.86 16.49 -10.95
CA TYR A 178 -6.55 17.91 -10.86
C TYR A 178 -5.29 18.31 -11.64
N LEU A 179 -4.20 17.52 -11.51
CA LEU A 179 -2.96 17.73 -12.25
C LEU A 179 -3.15 17.58 -13.75
N GLY A 180 -4.03 16.65 -14.16
CA GLY A 180 -4.45 16.45 -15.54
C GLY A 180 -5.41 17.53 -16.05
N LYS A 181 -5.83 18.49 -15.20
CA LYS A 181 -6.81 19.55 -15.49
C LYS A 181 -8.21 19.02 -15.84
N ASP A 182 -8.50 17.78 -15.47
CA ASP A 182 -9.87 17.26 -15.53
C ASP A 182 -10.64 17.74 -14.28
N TYR A 183 -10.91 19.07 -14.26
CA TYR A 183 -11.55 19.71 -13.12
C TYR A 183 -12.94 19.17 -12.80
N PRO A 184 -13.78 18.74 -13.76
CA PRO A 184 -15.05 18.09 -13.45
C PRO A 184 -14.87 16.78 -12.68
N ALA A 185 -13.99 15.88 -13.13
CA ALA A 185 -13.70 14.63 -12.43
C ALA A 185 -13.06 14.88 -11.06
N ALA A 186 -12.05 15.75 -11.01
CA ALA A 186 -11.38 16.15 -9.78
C ALA A 186 -12.36 16.71 -8.73
N LEU A 187 -13.33 17.52 -9.14
CA LEU A 187 -14.34 18.06 -8.24
C LEU A 187 -15.14 16.96 -7.55
N GLU A 188 -15.59 15.97 -8.31
CA GLU A 188 -16.32 14.83 -7.75
C GLU A 188 -15.44 13.98 -6.81
N SER A 189 -14.18 13.77 -7.18
CA SER A 189 -13.23 13.05 -6.35
C SER A 189 -12.90 13.82 -5.05
N PHE A 190 -12.73 15.15 -5.10
CA PHE A 190 -12.54 15.96 -3.89
C PHE A 190 -13.79 16.02 -3.00
N LYS A 191 -15.00 16.05 -3.59
CA LYS A 191 -16.26 15.92 -2.82
C LYS A 191 -16.33 14.57 -2.11
N ARG A 192 -15.92 13.49 -2.78
CA ARG A 192 -15.83 12.18 -2.17
C ARG A 192 -14.80 12.15 -1.05
N LEU A 193 -13.62 12.77 -1.27
CA LEU A 193 -12.59 12.88 -0.25
C LEU A 193 -13.11 13.61 0.99
N GLN A 194 -13.89 14.69 0.82
CA GLN A 194 -14.50 15.41 1.93
C GLN A 194 -15.39 14.53 2.81
N ILE A 195 -16.01 13.50 2.23
CA ILE A 195 -16.89 12.56 2.95
C ILE A 195 -16.07 11.52 3.70
N VAL A 196 -15.00 10.98 3.08
CA VAL A 196 -14.25 9.84 3.62
C VAL A 196 -13.02 10.25 4.43
N ALA A 197 -12.58 11.51 4.35
CA ALA A 197 -11.39 11.97 5.03
C ALA A 197 -11.54 11.98 6.55
N GLU A 198 -10.63 11.30 7.22
CA GLU A 198 -10.54 11.26 8.69
C GLU A 198 -9.47 12.23 9.19
N ASN A 199 -8.33 12.31 8.51
CA ASN A 199 -7.25 13.20 8.89
C ASN A 199 -7.46 14.65 8.43
N GLN A 200 -6.87 15.60 9.15
CA GLN A 200 -7.07 17.03 8.89
C GLN A 200 -6.44 17.51 7.58
N GLU A 201 -5.34 16.91 7.17
CA GLU A 201 -4.65 17.24 5.93
C GLU A 201 -5.55 16.94 4.71
N ASN A 202 -6.12 15.75 4.65
CA ASN A 202 -7.04 15.38 3.58
C ASN A 202 -8.35 16.17 3.63
N LYS A 203 -8.86 16.53 4.84
CA LYS A 203 -10.01 17.42 4.98
C LYS A 203 -9.73 18.81 4.38
N GLN A 204 -8.56 19.35 4.64
CA GLN A 204 -8.12 20.63 4.09
C GLN A 204 -7.89 20.51 2.57
N ALA A 205 -7.22 19.47 2.10
CA ALA A 205 -6.99 19.19 0.68
C ALA A 205 -8.32 19.06 -0.08
N ALA A 206 -9.30 18.36 0.49
CA ALA A 206 -10.63 18.23 -0.11
C ALA A 206 -11.32 19.59 -0.28
N ARG A 207 -11.36 20.42 0.76
CA ARG A 207 -11.96 21.76 0.69
C ARG A 207 -11.27 22.66 -0.34
N LEU A 208 -9.93 22.64 -0.34
CA LEU A 208 -9.13 23.41 -1.29
C LEU A 208 -9.35 22.93 -2.73
N GLY A 209 -9.35 21.61 -2.94
CA GLY A 209 -9.64 21.02 -4.25
C GLY A 209 -11.04 21.33 -4.75
N ILE A 210 -12.06 21.23 -3.89
CA ILE A 210 -13.44 21.61 -4.24
C ILE A 210 -13.50 23.09 -4.64
N MET A 211 -12.91 23.98 -3.84
CA MET A 211 -12.90 25.41 -4.12
C MET A 211 -12.30 25.71 -5.50
N ARG A 212 -11.11 25.16 -5.77
CA ARG A 212 -10.37 25.39 -7.02
C ARG A 212 -11.08 24.80 -8.23
N CYS A 213 -11.53 23.54 -8.15
CA CYS A 213 -12.22 22.87 -9.25
C CYS A 213 -13.59 23.49 -9.53
N ALA A 214 -14.36 23.83 -8.50
CA ALA A 214 -15.65 24.49 -8.64
C ALA A 214 -15.52 25.87 -9.32
N LEU A 215 -14.46 26.62 -9.00
CA LEU A 215 -14.15 27.86 -9.67
C LEU A 215 -13.90 27.68 -11.19
N GLN A 216 -13.09 26.64 -11.54
CA GLN A 216 -12.76 26.34 -12.93
C GLN A 216 -13.95 25.80 -13.72
N THR A 217 -14.87 25.10 -13.08
CA THR A 217 -16.09 24.53 -13.70
C THR A 217 -17.31 25.45 -13.64
N GLY A 218 -17.15 26.65 -13.08
CA GLY A 218 -18.25 27.64 -12.96
C GLY A 218 -19.29 27.26 -11.90
N GLN A 219 -19.00 26.30 -11.00
CA GLN A 219 -19.90 25.91 -9.92
C GLN A 219 -19.75 26.83 -8.70
N GLN A 220 -20.17 28.09 -8.86
CA GLN A 220 -19.95 29.20 -7.92
C GLN A 220 -20.46 28.89 -6.50
N LYS A 221 -21.57 28.15 -6.38
CA LYS A 221 -22.14 27.79 -5.08
C LYS A 221 -21.17 26.88 -4.28
N ASP A 222 -20.61 25.88 -4.94
CA ASP A 222 -19.66 24.95 -4.30
C ASP A 222 -18.35 25.67 -3.98
N ALA A 223 -17.86 26.54 -4.87
CA ALA A 223 -16.67 27.34 -4.64
C ALA A 223 -16.85 28.25 -3.41
N LEU A 224 -18.00 28.91 -3.29
CA LEU A 224 -18.33 29.78 -2.15
C LEU A 224 -18.41 29.00 -0.82
N LEU A 225 -19.06 27.83 -0.83
CA LEU A 225 -19.17 26.99 0.36
C LEU A 225 -17.80 26.50 0.81
N ALA A 226 -16.99 26.01 -0.10
CA ALA A 226 -15.64 25.52 0.21
C ALA A 226 -14.71 26.64 0.72
N ALA A 227 -14.76 27.83 0.10
CA ALA A 227 -14.03 29.01 0.55
C ALA A 227 -14.43 29.42 1.99
N ASN A 228 -15.72 29.42 2.30
CA ASN A 228 -16.20 29.71 3.63
C ASN A 228 -15.71 28.70 4.69
N GLU A 229 -15.68 27.42 4.33
CA GLU A 229 -15.18 26.38 5.25
C GLU A 229 -13.66 26.49 5.48
N LEU A 230 -12.88 26.81 4.43
CA LEU A 230 -11.44 27.07 4.57
C LEU A 230 -11.16 28.26 5.49
N LEU A 231 -11.88 29.37 5.32
CA LEU A 231 -11.70 30.59 6.10
C LEU A 231 -12.12 30.48 7.58
N LYS A 232 -12.72 29.36 8.00
CA LYS A 232 -12.96 29.05 9.42
C LYS A 232 -11.73 28.47 10.11
N ASP A 233 -10.74 28.00 9.37
CA ASP A 233 -9.53 27.39 9.93
C ASP A 233 -8.56 28.50 10.39
N PRO A 234 -8.31 28.64 11.70
CA PRO A 234 -7.41 29.67 12.21
C PRO A 234 -5.93 29.39 11.90
N LYS A 235 -5.62 28.20 11.38
CA LYS A 235 -4.26 27.79 10.99
C LYS A 235 -4.06 27.82 9.46
N LEU A 236 -5.00 28.36 8.72
CA LEU A 236 -4.86 28.53 7.27
C LEU A 236 -3.67 29.43 6.97
N SER A 237 -2.83 29.04 6.00
CA SER A 237 -1.70 29.89 5.62
C SER A 237 -2.21 31.21 4.98
N PRO A 238 -1.44 32.31 5.11
CA PRO A 238 -1.84 33.60 4.50
C PRO A 238 -2.13 33.51 3.01
N GLU A 239 -1.38 32.68 2.28
CA GLU A 239 -1.56 32.49 0.84
C GLU A 239 -2.89 31.79 0.54
N LEU A 240 -3.23 30.74 1.30
CA LEU A 240 -4.50 30.04 1.13
C LEU A 240 -5.69 30.88 1.63
N GLU A 241 -5.49 31.69 2.66
CA GLU A 241 -6.48 32.64 3.13
C GLU A 241 -6.79 33.67 2.04
N ALA A 242 -5.77 34.26 1.43
CA ALA A 242 -5.92 35.21 0.34
C ALA A 242 -6.63 34.57 -0.87
N GLU A 243 -6.25 33.36 -1.26
CA GLU A 243 -6.91 32.61 -2.33
C GLU A 243 -8.41 32.37 -2.02
N ALA A 244 -8.73 31.91 -0.81
CA ALA A 244 -10.10 31.64 -0.40
C ALA A 244 -10.94 32.93 -0.35
N ARG A 245 -10.38 34.06 0.14
CA ARG A 245 -11.02 35.36 0.13
C ARG A 245 -11.29 35.85 -1.32
N TYR A 246 -10.31 35.67 -2.21
CA TYR A 246 -10.47 36.02 -3.61
C TYR A 246 -11.63 35.24 -4.28
N VAL A 247 -11.65 33.91 -4.09
CA VAL A 247 -12.70 33.05 -4.65
C VAL A 247 -14.07 33.43 -4.07
N ARG A 248 -14.14 33.70 -2.77
CA ARG A 248 -15.37 34.10 -2.08
C ARG A 248 -15.87 35.44 -2.61
N ALA A 249 -14.99 36.44 -2.73
CA ALA A 249 -15.35 37.75 -3.28
C ALA A 249 -15.86 37.64 -4.73
N LYS A 250 -15.17 36.88 -5.57
CA LYS A 250 -15.58 36.60 -6.93
C LYS A 250 -16.95 35.94 -7.00
N ALA A 251 -17.19 34.89 -6.19
CA ALA A 251 -18.49 34.24 -6.14
C ALA A 251 -19.62 35.17 -5.70
N TYR A 252 -19.39 36.12 -4.77
CA TYR A 252 -20.36 37.13 -4.36
C TYR A 252 -20.64 38.15 -5.49
N ILE A 253 -19.61 38.56 -6.22
CA ILE A 253 -19.78 39.48 -7.37
C ILE A 253 -20.65 38.82 -8.45
N ASP A 254 -20.33 37.58 -8.81
CA ASP A 254 -21.05 36.82 -9.83
C ASP A 254 -22.52 36.58 -9.43
N GLN A 255 -22.80 36.48 -8.12
CA GLN A 255 -24.16 36.42 -7.57
C GLN A 255 -24.84 37.78 -7.38
N LYS A 256 -24.24 38.86 -7.87
CA LYS A 256 -24.74 40.25 -7.71
C LYS A 256 -24.83 40.71 -6.24
N GLN A 257 -24.01 40.13 -5.37
CA GLN A 257 -23.93 40.45 -3.94
C GLN A 257 -22.65 41.25 -3.61
N ALA A 258 -22.38 42.29 -4.40
CA ALA A 258 -21.13 43.07 -4.31
C ALA A 258 -20.83 43.61 -2.93
N ASN A 259 -21.85 43.96 -2.14
CA ASN A 259 -21.63 44.41 -0.75
C ASN A 259 -20.92 43.39 0.13
N LYS A 260 -21.14 42.09 -0.07
CA LYS A 260 -20.46 41.01 0.66
C LYS A 260 -19.02 40.82 0.21
N ALA A 261 -18.73 41.10 -1.06
CA ALA A 261 -17.36 40.99 -1.60
C ALA A 261 -16.44 42.09 -1.04
N VAL A 262 -16.96 43.25 -0.66
CA VAL A 262 -16.14 44.41 -0.24
C VAL A 262 -15.26 44.09 0.94
N ALA A 263 -15.71 43.31 1.90
CA ALA A 263 -14.93 42.92 3.09
C ALA A 263 -13.68 42.12 2.70
N ASP A 264 -13.85 41.09 1.85
CA ASP A 264 -12.72 40.26 1.39
C ASP A 264 -11.74 41.06 0.51
N LEU A 265 -12.26 41.92 -0.39
CA LEU A 265 -11.41 42.77 -1.24
C LEU A 265 -10.58 43.77 -0.44
N LYS A 266 -11.13 44.29 0.67
CA LYS A 266 -10.39 45.18 1.57
C LYS A 266 -9.26 44.44 2.29
N GLU A 267 -9.49 43.21 2.75
CA GLU A 267 -8.42 42.44 3.37
C GLU A 267 -7.31 42.12 2.37
N LEU A 268 -7.65 41.68 1.16
CA LEU A 268 -6.70 41.42 0.08
C LEU A 268 -5.85 42.63 -0.31
N SER A 269 -6.39 43.85 -0.19
CA SER A 269 -5.68 45.09 -0.51
C SER A 269 -4.70 45.56 0.55
N LYS A 270 -4.65 44.92 1.73
CA LYS A 270 -3.67 45.23 2.80
C LYS A 270 -2.36 44.54 2.60
N ASP A 271 -2.35 43.43 1.86
CA ASP A 271 -1.18 42.55 1.63
C ASP A 271 -0.42 42.91 0.34
N THR A 272 -0.82 44.01 -0.34
CA THR A 272 -0.16 44.60 -1.51
C THR A 272 0.57 45.89 -1.14
#